data_955be34c26f9947480a59f8ef4300285
#
_entry.id   955be34c26f9947480a59f8ef4300285
#
_cell.length_a   1.000
_cell.length_b   1.000
_cell.length_c   1.000
_cell.angle_alpha   90.00
_cell.angle_beta   90.00
_cell.angle_gamma   90.00
#
_symmetry.space_group_name_H-M   'P 1'
#
loop_
_entity.id
_entity.type
_entity.pdbx_description
1 polymer ?
#
loop_
_entity_poly.entity_id
_entity_poly.type
_entity_poly.pdbx_seq_one_letter_code
_entity_poly.pdbx_strand_id
1 'polypeptide(L)'
;MNKFFTYILLSLSLISLTGCNDINNSKSQIPENTNNTIEDKIMDEDLTSDNLSKNNNLTLIDYSNFKDLGINKDNVTLKINGHDLDFNLPIYLDKNRYYFSLNEIIHNLNGTFTKDEDCLYLNIHDEIYSINLLDNTIHCPNKEFKLKKDLLNSENIYYICFSDLSNMLDLYTRWDKDNKIINCKINSSQYINDTSSKVNNDNYKNNSLNNELEDKNNSTSASSKNTQIGLIRFEDVCVTSQGYDKNYFENLRIIGEYMNEQNIPYHIAWIPRYKNPNFKIDNDPLTKNNFEIAEMVYTLDYLKNNNGIIGLHGYTHQFGNYESAAGFEFGKFEPSTDVFKEKIEKAIETASYLDIPIDFFEVPHYEITPEQNKIAEKYFKILYYPFNDYGVDKADLKKPQLSPYNNSSLYISTPLDYIAEGKEDICLDRIKKSDISNMGSVFFHPSLENAFISLNEDSDGYPSFNYADNSILKRLVTILKENGFKITKVTEL
;
A
#
# COMPACT_ATOMS: atom_id res chain seq x y z
N MET A 1 3.19 28.24 31.06
CA MET A 1 3.24 28.44 29.61
C MET A 1 4.69 28.72 29.23
N ASN A 2 5.46 27.75 28.89
CA ASN A 2 6.84 27.71 28.35
C ASN A 2 7.57 26.51 28.92
N LYS A 3 7.30 25.30 28.43
CA LYS A 3 8.12 24.10 28.74
C LYS A 3 7.97 22.97 27.70
N PHE A 4 7.51 23.24 26.46
CA PHE A 4 7.32 22.18 25.46
C PHE A 4 8.15 22.33 24.17
N PHE A 5 9.19 23.17 24.15
CA PHE A 5 9.93 23.49 22.94
C PHE A 5 11.45 23.23 23.01
N THR A 6 11.92 22.21 23.70
CA THR A 6 13.39 22.03 23.82
C THR A 6 13.90 20.58 23.67
N TYR A 7 13.33 19.77 22.81
CA TYR A 7 13.91 18.42 22.56
C TYR A 7 13.72 17.93 21.12
N ILE A 8 14.04 18.74 20.12
CA ILE A 8 14.34 18.25 18.76
C ILE A 8 15.55 19.04 18.24
N LEU A 9 16.70 18.78 18.82
CA LEU A 9 17.99 19.21 18.30
C LEU A 9 19.06 18.45 19.09
N LEU A 10 19.39 17.25 18.69
CA LEU A 10 20.68 16.57 18.94
C LEU A 10 20.63 15.13 18.44
N SER A 11 20.91 14.95 17.17
CA SER A 11 21.60 13.76 16.67
C SER A 11 22.27 14.08 15.33
N LEU A 12 23.23 14.99 15.39
CA LEU A 12 24.28 15.15 14.40
C LEU A 12 25.56 14.71 15.10
N SER A 13 25.93 13.47 14.99
CA SER A 13 27.27 12.97 15.35
C SER A 13 27.96 12.45 14.10
N LEU A 14 28.88 13.25 13.63
CA LEU A 14 30.23 12.94 13.15
C LEU A 14 30.47 11.51 12.65
N ILE A 15 30.63 11.40 11.34
CA ILE A 15 31.54 10.40 10.76
C ILE A 15 32.63 11.17 10.01
N SER A 16 33.83 10.99 10.51
CA SER A 16 35.08 11.54 10.04
C SER A 16 35.52 10.96 8.71
N LEU A 17 35.92 11.86 7.83
CA LEU A 17 36.69 11.60 6.61
C LEU A 17 38.07 10.99 6.93
N THR A 18 38.39 9.90 6.21
CA THR A 18 39.79 9.65 5.82
C THR A 18 39.79 9.34 4.33
N GLY A 19 40.41 10.21 3.60
CA GLY A 19 40.67 10.03 2.17
C GLY A 19 41.94 9.21 1.96
N CYS A 20 42.07 8.69 0.73
CA CYS A 20 43.33 8.83 -0.05
C CYS A 20 43.12 8.40 -1.49
N ASN A 21 43.59 9.23 -2.35
CA ASN A 21 43.91 9.13 -3.78
C ASN A 21 44.32 7.75 -4.28
N ASP A 22 43.96 7.39 -5.54
CA ASP A 22 44.97 7.42 -6.58
C ASP A 22 44.34 7.31 -7.99
N ILE A 23 44.89 8.15 -8.83
CA ILE A 23 44.66 8.29 -10.28
C ILE A 23 45.43 7.21 -11.00
N ASN A 24 44.83 6.51 -11.96
CA ASN A 24 45.57 6.09 -13.15
C ASN A 24 44.66 5.92 -14.37
N ASN A 25 45.03 6.69 -15.38
CA ASN A 25 44.62 6.61 -16.77
C ASN A 25 45.07 5.29 -17.41
N SER A 26 44.20 4.67 -18.20
CA SER A 26 44.62 3.95 -19.42
C SER A 26 43.53 3.94 -20.46
N LYS A 27 43.85 4.56 -21.58
CA LYS A 27 43.18 4.42 -22.90
C LYS A 27 43.47 3.04 -23.47
N SER A 28 42.50 2.40 -24.09
CA SER A 28 42.66 1.52 -25.28
C SER A 28 41.30 1.22 -25.87
N GLN A 29 41.01 1.78 -27.01
CA GLN A 29 41.08 1.16 -28.34
C GLN A 29 39.92 0.19 -28.63
N ILE A 30 39.09 0.66 -29.57
CA ILE A 30 38.06 -0.04 -30.34
C ILE A 30 38.77 -1.01 -31.32
N PRO A 31 38.23 -2.17 -31.58
CA PRO A 31 38.38 -2.80 -32.88
C PRO A 31 37.06 -2.98 -33.62
N GLU A 32 37.17 -2.69 -34.90
CA GLU A 32 36.18 -2.84 -35.96
C GLU A 32 35.83 -4.29 -36.28
N ASN A 33 34.58 -4.43 -36.72
CA ASN A 33 34.01 -5.36 -37.71
C ASN A 33 34.81 -6.61 -38.14
N THR A 34 34.16 -7.77 -38.02
CA THR A 34 34.18 -8.78 -39.09
C THR A 34 32.86 -9.53 -39.18
N ASN A 35 32.21 -9.40 -40.32
CA ASN A 35 31.14 -10.27 -40.82
C ASN A 35 31.61 -11.71 -40.89
N ASN A 36 30.84 -12.65 -40.38
CA ASN A 36 30.88 -14.04 -40.84
C ASN A 36 29.46 -14.62 -40.86
N THR A 37 28.97 -14.80 -42.04
CA THR A 37 27.92 -15.73 -42.46
C THR A 37 28.28 -17.14 -42.04
N ILE A 38 27.39 -17.82 -41.38
CA ILE A 38 27.44 -19.28 -41.21
C ILE A 38 26.13 -19.87 -41.71
N GLU A 39 26.32 -20.72 -42.71
CA GLU A 39 25.31 -21.50 -43.39
C GLU A 39 24.71 -22.60 -42.51
N ASP A 40 23.49 -22.98 -42.90
CA ASP A 40 22.70 -24.11 -42.46
C ASP A 40 23.47 -25.39 -42.12
N LYS A 41 23.14 -25.95 -40.95
CA LYS A 41 23.21 -27.40 -40.71
C LYS A 41 21.93 -27.86 -40.02
N ILE A 42 21.06 -28.37 -40.83
CA ILE A 42 19.97 -29.27 -40.44
C ILE A 42 20.61 -30.56 -39.89
N MET A 43 20.33 -30.88 -38.65
CA MET A 43 20.46 -32.25 -38.15
C MET A 43 19.09 -32.74 -37.72
N ASP A 44 18.54 -33.65 -38.50
CA ASP A 44 17.45 -34.54 -38.12
C ASP A 44 17.85 -35.35 -36.89
N GLU A 45 17.18 -35.17 -35.78
CA GLU A 45 17.08 -36.19 -34.73
C GLU A 45 15.63 -36.60 -34.57
N ASP A 46 15.40 -37.88 -34.84
CA ASP A 46 14.16 -38.62 -34.64
C ASP A 46 13.59 -38.40 -33.21
N LEU A 47 12.56 -37.61 -33.08
CA LEU A 47 11.73 -37.54 -31.89
C LEU A 47 10.61 -38.59 -32.00
N THR A 48 10.81 -39.67 -31.27
CA THR A 48 9.85 -40.74 -31.07
C THR A 48 8.53 -40.21 -30.48
N SER A 49 7.45 -40.67 -31.09
CA SER A 49 6.06 -40.20 -30.98
C SER A 49 5.30 -40.51 -29.67
N ASP A 50 5.99 -40.74 -28.54
CA ASP A 50 5.32 -41.20 -27.30
C ASP A 50 5.22 -40.23 -26.13
N ASN A 51 5.68 -38.98 -26.31
CA ASN A 51 5.59 -37.95 -25.25
C ASN A 51 4.67 -36.75 -25.56
N LEU A 52 3.82 -36.84 -26.57
CA LEU A 52 2.98 -35.74 -27.06
C LEU A 52 1.50 -35.84 -26.62
N SER A 53 1.15 -36.62 -25.62
CA SER A 53 -0.28 -36.85 -25.29
C SER A 53 -0.74 -36.24 -23.94
N LYS A 54 -0.03 -35.29 -23.34
CA LYS A 54 -0.50 -34.68 -22.07
C LYS A 54 -0.58 -33.15 -22.02
N ASN A 55 -0.33 -32.42 -23.11
CA ASN A 55 -0.38 -30.94 -23.08
C ASN A 55 -1.17 -30.33 -24.24
N ASN A 56 -2.43 -30.73 -24.44
CA ASN A 56 -3.19 -30.28 -25.61
C ASN A 56 -4.41 -29.43 -25.30
N ASN A 57 -4.33 -28.46 -24.36
CA ASN A 57 -5.42 -27.46 -24.19
C ASN A 57 -4.94 -26.03 -23.92
N LEU A 58 -3.68 -25.70 -24.18
CA LEU A 58 -3.24 -24.30 -24.14
C LEU A 58 -3.85 -23.54 -25.32
N THR A 59 -4.66 -22.55 -25.04
CA THR A 59 -5.21 -21.67 -26.07
C THR A 59 -4.10 -20.84 -26.71
N LEU A 60 -3.85 -21.03 -28.00
CA LEU A 60 -2.88 -20.22 -28.73
C LEU A 60 -3.36 -18.77 -28.76
N ILE A 61 -2.51 -17.83 -28.37
CA ILE A 61 -2.81 -16.40 -28.46
C ILE A 61 -2.60 -15.96 -29.91
N ASP A 62 -3.65 -15.40 -30.50
CA ASP A 62 -3.57 -14.81 -31.85
C ASP A 62 -3.16 -13.33 -31.76
N TYR A 63 -1.90 -13.06 -32.08
CA TYR A 63 -1.35 -11.70 -32.10
C TYR A 63 -1.56 -10.95 -33.44
N SER A 64 -2.11 -11.60 -34.47
CA SER A 64 -2.15 -11.09 -35.84
C SER A 64 -2.87 -9.75 -36.00
N ASN A 65 -3.86 -9.51 -35.17
CA ASN A 65 -4.69 -8.32 -35.20
C ASN A 65 -4.35 -7.29 -34.10
N PHE A 66 -3.37 -7.58 -33.25
CA PHE A 66 -3.01 -6.68 -32.16
C PHE A 66 -2.64 -5.29 -32.67
N LYS A 67 -3.22 -4.27 -32.05
CA LYS A 67 -2.90 -2.87 -32.27
C LYS A 67 -2.38 -2.24 -31.00
N ASP A 68 -1.23 -1.60 -31.09
CA ASP A 68 -0.66 -0.83 -29.98
C ASP A 68 -1.66 0.19 -29.42
N LEU A 69 -1.80 0.24 -28.11
CA LEU A 69 -2.75 1.12 -27.44
C LEU A 69 -2.29 2.58 -27.35
N GLY A 70 -1.05 2.89 -27.76
CA GLY A 70 -0.50 4.25 -27.71
C GLY A 70 -0.21 4.75 -26.27
N ILE A 71 -0.18 3.85 -25.30
CA ILE A 71 0.13 4.13 -23.89
C ILE A 71 1.64 4.00 -23.69
N ASN A 72 2.19 4.71 -22.69
CA ASN A 72 3.61 4.57 -22.35
C ASN A 72 3.96 3.11 -22.02
N LYS A 73 5.07 2.66 -22.58
CA LYS A 73 5.61 1.31 -22.34
C LYS A 73 6.73 1.38 -21.34
N ASP A 74 6.86 0.36 -20.53
CA ASP A 74 8.01 0.20 -19.63
C ASP A 74 8.51 -1.25 -19.68
N ASN A 75 9.79 -1.42 -19.43
CA ASN A 75 10.42 -2.73 -19.31
C ASN A 75 10.47 -3.09 -17.83
N VAL A 76 9.59 -3.98 -17.41
CA VAL A 76 9.55 -4.55 -16.07
C VAL A 76 9.43 -6.07 -16.18
N THR A 77 10.12 -6.81 -15.32
CA THR A 77 9.96 -8.24 -15.22
C THR A 77 8.90 -8.57 -14.18
N LEU A 78 7.92 -9.36 -14.57
CA LEU A 78 6.94 -9.93 -13.63
C LEU A 78 7.32 -11.39 -13.38
N LYS A 79 7.55 -11.75 -12.11
CA LYS A 79 7.77 -13.12 -11.67
C LYS A 79 6.59 -13.60 -10.84
N ILE A 80 6.12 -14.81 -11.08
CA ILE A 80 5.11 -15.45 -10.24
C ILE A 80 5.61 -16.84 -9.85
N ASN A 81 5.66 -17.13 -8.56
CA ASN A 81 6.18 -18.39 -8.01
C ASN A 81 7.54 -18.76 -8.61
N GLY A 82 8.48 -17.79 -8.61
CA GLY A 82 9.86 -17.95 -9.07
C GLY A 82 10.07 -18.00 -10.59
N HIS A 83 8.99 -18.00 -11.39
CA HIS A 83 9.07 -18.03 -12.85
C HIS A 83 8.94 -16.63 -13.43
N ASP A 84 9.90 -16.24 -14.28
CA ASP A 84 9.77 -15.03 -15.10
C ASP A 84 8.65 -15.28 -16.11
N LEU A 85 7.68 -14.37 -16.17
CA LEU A 85 6.63 -14.44 -17.17
C LEU A 85 7.14 -13.81 -18.48
N ASP A 86 7.02 -14.56 -19.57
CA ASP A 86 7.40 -14.10 -20.90
C ASP A 86 6.26 -13.31 -21.55
N PHE A 87 6.54 -12.06 -21.93
CA PHE A 87 5.60 -11.19 -22.63
C PHE A 87 6.12 -10.88 -24.04
N ASN A 88 5.36 -11.27 -25.08
CA ASN A 88 5.59 -10.85 -26.45
C ASN A 88 4.94 -9.48 -26.73
N LEU A 89 3.96 -9.09 -25.93
CA LEU A 89 3.24 -7.85 -26.03
C LEU A 89 3.83 -6.78 -25.10
N PRO A 90 3.65 -5.49 -25.42
CA PRO A 90 4.13 -4.42 -24.56
C PRO A 90 3.52 -4.48 -23.16
N ILE A 91 4.31 -4.18 -22.13
CA ILE A 91 3.83 -3.86 -20.80
C ILE A 91 3.59 -2.34 -20.77
N TYR A 92 2.40 -1.94 -20.38
CA TYR A 92 2.03 -0.52 -20.33
C TYR A 92 2.15 0.04 -18.91
N LEU A 93 2.51 1.33 -18.84
CA LEU A 93 2.52 2.09 -17.60
C LEU A 93 1.69 3.35 -17.80
N ASP A 94 0.47 3.36 -17.27
CA ASP A 94 -0.47 4.49 -17.34
C ASP A 94 -0.79 5.02 -15.95
N LYS A 95 -0.64 6.33 -15.75
CA LYS A 95 -0.91 7.00 -14.47
C LYS A 95 -0.31 6.24 -13.27
N ASN A 96 0.95 5.83 -13.43
CA ASN A 96 1.69 5.05 -12.45
C ASN A 96 1.03 3.71 -12.07
N ARG A 97 0.35 3.05 -13.01
CA ARG A 97 -0.12 1.67 -12.88
C ARG A 97 0.36 0.83 -14.03
N TYR A 98 0.91 -0.33 -13.74
CA TYR A 98 1.28 -1.32 -14.74
C TYR A 98 0.05 -2.06 -15.24
N TYR A 99 0.02 -2.31 -16.55
CA TYR A 99 -0.97 -3.14 -17.22
C TYR A 99 -0.25 -4.25 -17.97
N PHE A 100 -0.64 -5.48 -17.67
CA PHE A 100 -0.11 -6.69 -18.27
C PHE A 100 -1.16 -7.36 -19.15
N SER A 101 -0.71 -8.00 -20.24
CA SER A 101 -1.59 -8.83 -21.06
C SER A 101 -2.15 -10.00 -20.24
N LEU A 102 -3.44 -9.96 -19.95
CA LEU A 102 -4.12 -11.01 -19.20
C LEU A 102 -4.04 -12.36 -19.95
N ASN A 103 -4.17 -12.33 -21.27
CA ASN A 103 -4.03 -13.51 -22.11
C ASN A 103 -2.66 -14.18 -21.94
N GLU A 104 -1.56 -13.37 -21.93
CA GLU A 104 -0.22 -13.92 -21.76
C GLU A 104 0.05 -14.38 -20.31
N ILE A 105 -0.47 -13.68 -19.31
CA ILE A 105 -0.38 -14.15 -17.91
C ILE A 105 -1.02 -15.52 -17.76
N ILE A 106 -2.25 -15.67 -18.23
CA ILE A 106 -2.97 -16.95 -18.12
C ILE A 106 -2.21 -18.06 -18.87
N HIS A 107 -1.69 -17.76 -20.06
CA HIS A 107 -0.87 -18.70 -20.83
C HIS A 107 0.40 -19.12 -20.06
N ASN A 108 1.14 -18.16 -19.51
CA ASN A 108 2.36 -18.42 -18.72
C ASN A 108 2.07 -19.25 -17.45
N LEU A 109 0.88 -19.13 -16.88
CA LEU A 109 0.43 -19.92 -15.73
C LEU A 109 -0.17 -21.28 -16.13
N ASN A 110 -0.02 -21.71 -17.40
CA ASN A 110 -0.57 -22.94 -17.96
C ASN A 110 -2.11 -23.01 -17.82
N GLY A 111 -2.77 -21.86 -17.79
CA GLY A 111 -4.20 -21.72 -17.70
C GLY A 111 -4.89 -21.68 -19.07
N THR A 112 -6.23 -21.64 -19.05
CA THR A 112 -7.05 -21.43 -20.23
C THR A 112 -7.83 -20.14 -20.14
N PHE A 113 -8.01 -19.48 -21.28
CA PHE A 113 -8.73 -18.23 -21.42
C PHE A 113 -9.82 -18.40 -22.47
N THR A 114 -11.07 -18.09 -22.11
CA THR A 114 -12.18 -18.08 -23.06
C THR A 114 -13.04 -16.84 -22.86
N LYS A 115 -13.64 -16.36 -23.95
CA LYS A 115 -14.60 -15.28 -23.92
C LYS A 115 -15.95 -15.81 -24.38
N ASP A 116 -16.99 -15.53 -23.62
CA ASP A 116 -18.38 -15.81 -23.98
C ASP A 116 -19.20 -14.54 -23.76
N GLU A 117 -19.73 -13.98 -24.85
CA GLU A 117 -20.42 -12.69 -24.88
C GLU A 117 -19.67 -11.59 -24.12
N ASP A 118 -20.16 -11.19 -22.96
CA ASP A 118 -19.63 -10.13 -22.11
C ASP A 118 -18.87 -10.64 -20.89
N CYS A 119 -18.47 -11.91 -20.87
CA CYS A 119 -17.70 -12.53 -19.81
C CYS A 119 -16.38 -13.10 -20.32
N LEU A 120 -15.31 -12.87 -19.56
CA LEU A 120 -14.05 -13.58 -19.69
C LEU A 120 -14.01 -14.68 -18.63
N TYR A 121 -13.69 -15.91 -19.03
CA TYR A 121 -13.50 -17.03 -18.13
C TYR A 121 -12.03 -17.46 -18.17
N LEU A 122 -11.45 -17.58 -17.00
CA LEU A 122 -10.05 -17.92 -16.78
C LEU A 122 -10.02 -19.18 -15.92
N ASN A 123 -9.27 -20.18 -16.34
CA ASN A 123 -8.98 -21.34 -15.51
C ASN A 123 -7.48 -21.41 -15.27
N ILE A 124 -7.07 -21.34 -14.00
CA ILE A 124 -5.68 -21.38 -13.56
C ILE A 124 -5.60 -22.42 -12.45
N HIS A 125 -4.81 -23.49 -12.65
CA HIS A 125 -4.63 -24.55 -11.66
C HIS A 125 -5.95 -25.12 -11.12
N ASP A 126 -6.90 -25.41 -12.03
CA ASP A 126 -8.24 -25.91 -11.72
C ASP A 126 -9.17 -24.92 -10.97
N GLU A 127 -8.72 -23.70 -10.70
CA GLU A 127 -9.54 -22.63 -10.17
C GLU A 127 -10.15 -21.79 -11.30
N ILE A 128 -11.43 -21.48 -11.17
CA ILE A 128 -12.19 -20.71 -12.16
C ILE A 128 -12.38 -19.28 -11.67
N TYR A 129 -11.97 -18.34 -12.53
CA TYR A 129 -12.20 -16.91 -12.37
C TYR A 129 -13.08 -16.42 -13.51
N SER A 130 -13.89 -15.40 -13.28
CA SER A 130 -14.59 -14.74 -14.37
C SER A 130 -14.58 -13.22 -14.20
N ILE A 131 -14.56 -12.52 -15.34
CA ILE A 131 -14.61 -11.06 -15.37
C ILE A 131 -15.79 -10.65 -16.24
N ASN A 132 -16.78 -10.00 -15.64
CA ASN A 132 -17.91 -9.42 -16.34
C ASN A 132 -17.49 -8.05 -16.92
N LEU A 133 -17.53 -7.93 -18.25
CA LEU A 133 -17.12 -6.73 -18.97
C LEU A 133 -18.16 -5.61 -18.95
N LEU A 134 -19.43 -5.91 -18.60
CA LEU A 134 -20.49 -4.90 -18.55
C LEU A 134 -20.44 -4.08 -17.25
N ASP A 135 -20.13 -4.74 -16.15
CA ASP A 135 -20.18 -4.10 -14.84
C ASP A 135 -18.84 -4.11 -14.08
N ASN A 136 -17.78 -4.63 -14.75
CA ASN A 136 -16.43 -4.70 -14.25
C ASN A 136 -16.28 -5.49 -12.94
N THR A 137 -17.08 -6.55 -12.77
CA THR A 137 -16.99 -7.43 -11.60
C THR A 137 -16.08 -8.62 -11.88
N ILE A 138 -15.14 -8.88 -10.97
CA ILE A 138 -14.34 -10.11 -10.95
C ILE A 138 -14.95 -11.07 -9.93
N HIS A 139 -15.22 -12.30 -10.35
CA HIS A 139 -15.54 -13.41 -9.47
C HIS A 139 -14.33 -14.33 -9.36
N CYS A 140 -13.86 -14.53 -8.15
CA CYS A 140 -12.80 -15.47 -7.78
C CYS A 140 -13.39 -16.64 -6.99
N PRO A 141 -12.67 -17.75 -6.79
CA PRO A 141 -13.18 -18.88 -6.01
C PRO A 141 -13.71 -18.52 -4.62
N ASN A 142 -13.08 -17.53 -3.95
CA ASN A 142 -13.36 -17.18 -2.55
C ASN A 142 -13.88 -15.76 -2.34
N LYS A 143 -13.93 -14.93 -3.38
CA LYS A 143 -14.32 -13.52 -3.27
C LYS A 143 -14.86 -12.96 -4.58
N GLU A 144 -15.52 -11.83 -4.46
CA GLU A 144 -15.99 -11.02 -5.57
C GLU A 144 -15.59 -9.57 -5.32
N PHE A 145 -15.18 -8.85 -6.36
CA PHE A 145 -14.87 -7.43 -6.26
C PHE A 145 -15.00 -6.72 -7.62
N LYS A 146 -15.08 -5.42 -7.59
CA LYS A 146 -15.06 -4.57 -8.79
C LYS A 146 -13.63 -4.27 -9.21
N LEU A 147 -13.36 -4.31 -10.50
CA LEU A 147 -12.11 -3.80 -11.06
C LEU A 147 -11.85 -2.37 -10.57
N LYS A 148 -10.64 -2.10 -10.13
CA LYS A 148 -10.16 -0.74 -9.83
C LYS A 148 -10.04 0.08 -11.12
N LYS A 149 -9.67 -0.58 -12.19
CA LYS A 149 -9.51 -0.01 -13.53
C LYS A 149 -10.15 -0.90 -14.57
N ASP A 150 -10.80 -0.27 -15.55
CA ASP A 150 -11.31 -0.98 -16.69
C ASP A 150 -10.20 -1.77 -17.38
N LEU A 151 -10.53 -2.95 -17.90
CA LEU A 151 -9.62 -3.68 -18.77
C LEU A 151 -9.35 -2.87 -20.04
N LEU A 152 -8.06 -2.75 -20.39
CA LEU A 152 -7.73 -2.25 -21.73
C LEU A 152 -7.88 -3.40 -22.72
N ASN A 153 -8.31 -3.11 -23.95
CA ASN A 153 -8.56 -4.13 -24.95
C ASN A 153 -8.00 -3.72 -26.32
N SER A 154 -7.33 -4.65 -26.98
CA SER A 154 -6.93 -4.57 -28.37
C SER A 154 -7.29 -5.87 -29.08
N GLU A 155 -8.39 -5.88 -29.85
CA GLU A 155 -8.81 -7.01 -30.72
C GLU A 155 -8.85 -8.37 -29.96
N ASN A 156 -9.53 -8.43 -28.82
CA ASN A 156 -9.64 -9.59 -27.91
C ASN A 156 -8.36 -9.93 -27.11
N ILE A 157 -7.36 -9.07 -27.13
CA ILE A 157 -6.26 -9.13 -26.18
C ILE A 157 -6.57 -8.13 -25.06
N TYR A 158 -6.71 -8.63 -23.84
CA TYR A 158 -7.11 -7.87 -22.66
C TYR A 158 -5.90 -7.59 -21.78
N TYR A 159 -5.84 -6.38 -21.26
CA TYR A 159 -4.83 -5.98 -20.29
C TYR A 159 -5.50 -5.69 -18.96
N ILE A 160 -4.95 -6.22 -17.90
CA ILE A 160 -5.40 -6.01 -16.53
C ILE A 160 -4.42 -5.12 -15.79
N CYS A 161 -4.95 -4.19 -14.97
CA CYS A 161 -4.14 -3.42 -14.02
C CYS A 161 -3.52 -4.36 -12.98
N PHE A 162 -2.25 -4.12 -12.63
CA PHE A 162 -1.53 -4.98 -11.68
C PHE A 162 -2.19 -5.03 -10.30
N SER A 163 -2.80 -3.94 -9.85
CA SER A 163 -3.55 -3.95 -8.57
C SER A 163 -4.73 -4.93 -8.60
N ASP A 164 -5.44 -5.01 -9.73
CA ASP A 164 -6.57 -5.93 -9.90
C ASP A 164 -6.10 -7.37 -10.08
N LEU A 165 -5.03 -7.59 -10.86
CA LEU A 165 -4.39 -8.90 -11.01
C LEU A 165 -3.92 -9.44 -9.66
N SER A 166 -3.22 -8.62 -8.89
CA SER A 166 -2.71 -8.99 -7.57
C SER A 166 -3.85 -9.35 -6.61
N ASN A 167 -4.94 -8.57 -6.63
CA ASN A 167 -6.11 -8.88 -5.83
C ASN A 167 -6.82 -10.16 -6.34
N MET A 168 -6.93 -10.36 -7.65
CA MET A 168 -7.56 -11.55 -8.25
C MET A 168 -6.84 -12.83 -7.86
N LEU A 169 -5.52 -12.86 -7.97
CA LEU A 169 -4.69 -14.04 -7.72
C LEU A 169 -4.17 -14.15 -6.28
N ASP A 170 -4.56 -13.22 -5.40
CA ASP A 170 -4.07 -13.16 -4.03
C ASP A 170 -2.53 -13.18 -3.92
N LEU A 171 -1.90 -12.18 -4.58
CA LEU A 171 -0.44 -12.14 -4.69
C LEU A 171 0.20 -11.41 -3.50
N TYR A 172 1.11 -12.10 -2.81
CA TYR A 172 2.15 -11.40 -2.05
C TYR A 172 3.22 -10.88 -3.01
N THR A 173 3.66 -9.62 -2.86
CA THR A 173 4.52 -8.96 -3.85
C THR A 173 5.74 -8.29 -3.22
N ARG A 174 6.89 -8.46 -3.88
CA ARG A 174 8.15 -7.75 -3.60
C ARG A 174 8.62 -7.01 -4.84
N TRP A 175 8.93 -5.72 -4.71
CA TRP A 175 9.35 -4.86 -5.81
C TRP A 175 10.84 -4.56 -5.71
N ASP A 176 11.62 -5.03 -6.69
CA ASP A 176 13.05 -4.73 -6.81
C ASP A 176 13.23 -3.52 -7.75
N LYS A 177 13.52 -2.37 -7.15
CA LYS A 177 13.68 -1.09 -7.86
C LYS A 177 14.95 -1.06 -8.71
N ASP A 178 16.03 -1.73 -8.26
CA ASP A 178 17.33 -1.71 -8.92
C ASP A 178 17.27 -2.48 -10.24
N ASN A 179 16.49 -3.56 -10.29
CA ASN A 179 16.36 -4.43 -11.45
C ASN A 179 15.00 -4.30 -12.17
N LYS A 180 14.08 -3.49 -11.67
CA LYS A 180 12.69 -3.37 -12.14
C LYS A 180 11.99 -4.73 -12.21
N ILE A 181 12.00 -5.48 -11.11
CA ILE A 181 11.35 -6.78 -11.00
C ILE A 181 10.18 -6.66 -10.00
N ILE A 182 9.01 -7.17 -10.39
CA ILE A 182 7.90 -7.42 -9.50
C ILE A 182 7.87 -8.92 -9.24
N ASN A 183 8.32 -9.35 -8.07
CA ASN A 183 8.38 -10.75 -7.68
C ASN A 183 7.17 -11.10 -6.81
N CYS A 184 6.38 -12.06 -7.24
CA CYS A 184 5.11 -12.42 -6.64
C CYS A 184 5.07 -13.88 -6.21
N LYS A 185 4.35 -14.12 -5.12
CA LYS A 185 3.94 -15.44 -4.66
C LYS A 185 2.42 -15.49 -4.58
N ILE A 186 1.79 -16.54 -5.11
CA ILE A 186 0.36 -16.79 -4.94
C ILE A 186 0.13 -17.36 -3.53
N ASN A 187 -0.73 -16.70 -2.73
CA ASN A 187 -1.04 -17.10 -1.35
C ASN A 187 -2.09 -18.21 -1.23
N SER A 188 -2.39 -18.97 -2.29
CA SER A 188 -3.46 -19.95 -2.26
C SER A 188 -3.27 -21.00 -1.16
N SER A 189 -4.32 -21.24 -0.39
CA SER A 189 -4.38 -22.28 0.65
C SER A 189 -4.27 -23.71 0.12
N GLN A 190 -4.27 -23.92 -1.19
CA GLN A 190 -4.15 -25.23 -1.83
C GLN A 190 -2.70 -25.65 -2.11
N TYR A 191 -1.75 -24.74 -2.23
CA TYR A 191 -0.33 -25.09 -2.47
C TYR A 191 0.39 -25.71 -1.26
N ILE A 192 -0.22 -25.69 -0.07
CA ILE A 192 0.37 -26.26 1.16
C ILE A 192 0.25 -27.79 1.20
N ASN A 193 -0.53 -28.42 0.35
CA ASN A 193 -0.83 -29.86 0.44
C ASN A 193 0.08 -30.79 -0.35
N ASP A 194 0.96 -30.30 -1.24
CA ASP A 194 1.77 -31.19 -2.09
C ASP A 194 3.21 -31.47 -1.56
N THR A 195 3.68 -30.81 -0.52
CA THR A 195 5.03 -31.04 0.02
C THR A 195 5.09 -31.54 1.46
N SER A 196 3.98 -31.76 2.17
CA SER A 196 4.01 -32.33 3.53
C SER A 196 3.47 -33.75 3.60
N SER A 197 4.07 -34.70 2.92
CA SER A 197 3.99 -36.10 3.33
C SER A 197 4.96 -36.33 4.50
N LYS A 198 4.35 -36.56 5.67
CA LYS A 198 4.97 -37.07 6.91
C LYS A 198 5.59 -36.06 7.89
N VAL A 199 4.76 -35.42 8.67
CA VAL A 199 4.96 -35.37 10.14
C VAL A 199 3.59 -35.50 10.81
N ASN A 200 3.39 -36.58 11.54
CA ASN A 200 2.24 -36.82 12.39
C ASN A 200 2.17 -35.74 13.48
N ASN A 201 1.09 -35.01 13.57
CA ASN A 201 0.62 -34.43 14.81
C ASN A 201 -0.89 -34.57 14.91
N ASP A 202 -1.29 -35.68 15.52
CA ASP A 202 -2.57 -35.82 16.19
C ASP A 202 -2.61 -34.82 17.35
N ASN A 203 -3.53 -33.89 17.30
CA ASN A 203 -4.23 -33.27 18.42
C ASN A 203 -4.64 -31.81 18.10
N TYR A 204 -5.76 -31.66 17.43
CA TYR A 204 -6.74 -30.62 17.73
C TYR A 204 -8.08 -31.07 17.11
N LYS A 205 -8.82 -31.83 17.90
CA LYS A 205 -10.22 -32.11 17.61
C LYS A 205 -11.12 -31.08 18.28
N ASN A 206 -11.93 -30.48 17.42
CA ASN A 206 -13.32 -30.09 17.62
C ASN A 206 -13.80 -29.70 19.01
N ASN A 207 -14.21 -28.47 19.18
CA ASN A 207 -15.39 -28.15 19.95
C ASN A 207 -16.22 -27.06 19.26
N SER A 208 -17.02 -27.49 18.28
CA SER A 208 -18.27 -26.81 17.96
C SER A 208 -19.36 -27.51 18.77
N LEU A 209 -19.90 -26.85 19.75
CA LEU A 209 -21.11 -27.28 20.43
C LEU A 209 -22.09 -26.15 20.54
N ASN A 210 -23.20 -26.39 19.87
CA ASN A 210 -24.50 -25.76 20.04
C ASN A 210 -24.80 -25.40 21.50
N ASN A 211 -25.29 -24.19 21.70
CA ASN A 211 -26.16 -23.94 22.83
C ASN A 211 -27.40 -23.18 22.38
N GLU A 212 -28.47 -23.94 22.36
CA GLU A 212 -29.85 -23.45 22.30
C GLU A 212 -30.20 -22.69 23.59
N LEU A 213 -31.01 -21.72 23.43
CA LEU A 213 -31.96 -20.99 24.25
C LEU A 213 -32.22 -21.58 25.65
N GLU A 214 -31.96 -20.78 26.68
CA GLU A 214 -32.85 -20.69 27.86
C GLU A 214 -33.00 -19.24 28.30
N ASP A 215 -34.22 -18.74 28.13
CA ASP A 215 -34.74 -17.54 28.76
C ASP A 215 -34.64 -17.63 30.30
N LYS A 216 -33.93 -16.69 30.93
CA LYS A 216 -34.24 -16.26 32.29
C LYS A 216 -34.13 -14.76 32.42
N ASN A 217 -35.28 -14.14 32.51
CA ASN A 217 -35.47 -12.79 33.02
C ASN A 217 -34.66 -12.52 34.30
N ASN A 218 -33.70 -11.63 34.21
CA ASN A 218 -33.22 -10.86 35.34
C ASN A 218 -32.91 -9.44 34.89
N SER A 219 -33.85 -8.56 35.18
CA SER A 219 -33.71 -7.11 34.99
C SER A 219 -32.70 -6.57 35.99
N THR A 220 -31.44 -6.50 35.57
CA THR A 220 -30.47 -5.58 36.17
C THR A 220 -30.16 -4.57 35.10
N SER A 221 -30.43 -3.31 35.43
CA SER A 221 -30.12 -2.14 34.63
C SER A 221 -28.63 -2.14 34.30
N ALA A 222 -28.27 -2.72 33.14
CA ALA A 222 -26.97 -2.48 32.53
C ALA A 222 -26.96 -1.04 32.05
N SER A 223 -26.26 -0.16 32.76
CA SER A 223 -25.85 1.13 32.19
C SER A 223 -25.18 0.80 30.86
N SER A 224 -25.71 1.32 29.75
CA SER A 224 -25.06 1.25 28.45
C SER A 224 -23.70 1.91 28.61
N LYS A 225 -22.64 1.13 28.78
CA LYS A 225 -21.28 1.65 28.65
C LYS A 225 -21.19 2.16 27.25
N ASN A 226 -21.08 3.47 27.07
CA ASN A 226 -20.79 4.08 25.77
C ASN A 226 -19.59 3.35 25.19
N THR A 227 -19.73 2.78 24.01
CA THR A 227 -18.65 2.08 23.33
C THR A 227 -17.53 3.11 23.09
N GLN A 228 -16.33 2.81 23.59
CA GLN A 228 -15.18 3.67 23.39
C GLN A 228 -14.69 3.49 21.94
N ILE A 229 -14.41 4.59 21.26
CA ILE A 229 -13.96 4.61 19.87
C ILE A 229 -12.43 4.62 19.84
N GLY A 230 -11.83 3.67 19.11
CA GLY A 230 -10.40 3.64 18.82
C GLY A 230 -10.11 4.04 17.37
N LEU A 231 -9.07 4.84 17.14
CA LEU A 231 -8.58 5.20 15.81
C LEU A 231 -7.07 5.02 15.76
N ILE A 232 -6.57 4.39 14.70
CA ILE A 232 -5.14 4.21 14.44
C ILE A 232 -4.80 4.91 13.13
N ARG A 233 -3.79 5.79 13.12
CA ARG A 233 -3.32 6.49 11.94
C ARG A 233 -1.84 6.29 11.72
N PHE A 234 -1.48 5.98 10.46
CA PHE A 234 -0.11 5.93 9.96
C PHE A 234 0.19 7.23 9.22
N GLU A 235 1.26 7.92 9.64
CA GLU A 235 1.67 9.19 9.04
C GLU A 235 2.89 9.04 8.14
N ASP A 236 3.16 10.07 7.35
CA ASP A 236 4.32 10.22 6.46
C ASP A 236 4.43 9.15 5.36
N VAL A 237 3.29 8.64 4.90
CA VAL A 237 3.29 7.67 3.80
C VAL A 237 3.57 8.40 2.48
N CYS A 238 4.75 8.17 1.88
CA CYS A 238 5.16 8.79 0.62
C CYS A 238 6.21 7.95 -0.11
N VAL A 239 6.52 8.33 -1.36
CA VAL A 239 7.69 7.80 -2.09
C VAL A 239 8.94 8.26 -1.34
N THR A 240 9.67 7.31 -0.77
CA THR A 240 10.82 7.61 0.10
C THR A 240 12.07 7.98 -0.70
N SER A 241 12.99 8.72 -0.07
CA SER A 241 14.31 9.01 -0.62
C SER A 241 15.30 7.85 -0.37
N GLN A 242 16.51 8.01 -0.90
CA GLN A 242 17.60 7.02 -0.72
C GLN A 242 17.98 6.71 0.74
N GLY A 243 17.51 7.48 1.71
CA GLY A 243 17.80 7.27 3.15
C GLY A 243 16.82 6.34 3.86
N TYR A 244 15.66 6.07 3.27
CA TYR A 244 14.68 5.17 3.85
C TYR A 244 14.91 3.72 3.41
N ASP A 245 14.36 2.79 4.18
CA ASP A 245 14.40 1.37 3.88
C ASP A 245 13.86 1.10 2.46
N LYS A 246 14.63 0.36 1.66
CA LYS A 246 14.25 -0.04 0.30
C LYS A 246 12.91 -0.79 0.25
N ASN A 247 12.55 -1.43 1.34
CA ASN A 247 11.39 -2.29 1.48
C ASN A 247 10.20 -1.59 2.15
N TYR A 248 10.24 -0.27 2.29
CA TYR A 248 9.22 0.51 3.02
C TYR A 248 7.79 0.17 2.59
N PHE A 249 7.53 0.12 1.29
CA PHE A 249 6.18 -0.18 0.80
C PHE A 249 5.80 -1.65 0.97
N GLU A 250 6.77 -2.59 0.88
CA GLU A 250 6.51 -4.00 1.20
C GLU A 250 6.15 -4.17 2.69
N ASN A 251 6.92 -3.54 3.58
CA ASN A 251 6.62 -3.54 5.02
C ASN A 251 5.25 -2.93 5.31
N LEU A 252 4.88 -1.85 4.62
CA LEU A 252 3.57 -1.22 4.78
C LEU A 252 2.42 -2.13 4.32
N ARG A 253 2.61 -2.92 3.24
CA ARG A 253 1.62 -3.92 2.81
C ARG A 253 1.47 -5.05 3.83
N ILE A 254 2.58 -5.52 4.43
CA ILE A 254 2.57 -6.53 5.52
C ILE A 254 1.81 -6.01 6.74
N ILE A 255 2.03 -4.75 7.13
CA ILE A 255 1.27 -4.10 8.19
C ILE A 255 -0.22 -4.07 7.85
N GLY A 256 -0.57 -3.70 6.61
CA GLY A 256 -1.93 -3.67 6.11
C GLY A 256 -2.61 -5.05 6.11
N GLU A 257 -1.88 -6.08 5.72
CA GLU A 257 -2.34 -7.48 5.77
C GLU A 257 -2.69 -7.91 7.19
N TYR A 258 -1.78 -7.67 8.14
CA TYR A 258 -2.06 -7.94 9.57
C TYR A 258 -3.32 -7.21 10.06
N MET A 259 -3.49 -5.92 9.73
CA MET A 259 -4.66 -5.17 10.15
C MET A 259 -5.96 -5.75 9.54
N ASN A 260 -5.90 -6.17 8.28
CA ASN A 260 -7.01 -6.81 7.59
C ASN A 260 -7.37 -8.17 8.20
N GLU A 261 -6.39 -9.04 8.49
CA GLU A 261 -6.59 -10.32 9.16
C GLU A 261 -7.24 -10.17 10.53
N GLN A 262 -6.91 -9.09 11.24
CA GLN A 262 -7.52 -8.73 12.52
C GLN A 262 -8.89 -8.06 12.38
N ASN A 263 -9.35 -7.82 11.14
CA ASN A 263 -10.56 -7.05 10.80
C ASN A 263 -10.55 -5.65 11.45
N ILE A 264 -9.40 -4.97 11.40
CA ILE A 264 -9.18 -3.66 12.03
C ILE A 264 -8.98 -2.61 10.94
N PRO A 265 -9.85 -1.57 10.86
CA PRO A 265 -9.63 -0.43 9.99
C PRO A 265 -8.50 0.46 10.54
N TYR A 266 -7.79 1.11 9.61
CA TYR A 266 -6.70 2.03 9.92
C TYR A 266 -6.65 3.16 8.92
N HIS A 267 -6.01 4.27 9.28
CA HIS A 267 -5.96 5.49 8.49
C HIS A 267 -4.55 5.75 7.98
N ILE A 268 -4.44 6.25 6.77
CA ILE A 268 -3.17 6.50 6.08
C ILE A 268 -3.13 7.97 5.71
N ALA A 269 -2.25 8.72 6.36
CA ALA A 269 -1.96 10.11 6.03
C ALA A 269 -0.87 10.13 4.96
N TRP A 270 -1.30 10.31 3.69
CA TRP A 270 -0.48 10.20 2.50
C TRP A 270 0.01 11.56 2.02
N ILE A 271 1.32 11.66 1.75
CA ILE A 271 1.96 12.82 1.13
C ILE A 271 2.04 12.57 -0.38
N PRO A 272 1.25 13.29 -1.21
CA PRO A 272 1.15 12.99 -2.65
C PRO A 272 2.43 13.19 -3.46
N ARG A 273 3.23 14.21 -3.11
CA ARG A 273 4.44 14.57 -3.83
C ARG A 273 5.64 14.60 -2.88
N TYR A 274 6.60 13.72 -3.10
CA TYR A 274 7.83 13.71 -2.33
C TYR A 274 8.88 14.64 -2.95
N LYS A 275 9.49 15.48 -2.11
CA LYS A 275 10.58 16.39 -2.48
C LYS A 275 11.74 16.26 -1.52
N ASN A 276 12.97 16.22 -2.06
CA ASN A 276 14.20 16.37 -1.30
C ASN A 276 15.13 17.33 -2.05
N PRO A 277 15.10 18.64 -1.73
CA PRO A 277 15.88 19.65 -2.44
C PRO A 277 17.38 19.41 -2.40
N ASN A 278 17.90 18.86 -1.30
CA ASN A 278 19.34 18.60 -1.13
C ASN A 278 19.86 17.55 -2.12
N PHE A 279 19.02 16.56 -2.48
CA PHE A 279 19.33 15.53 -3.48
C PHE A 279 18.74 15.81 -4.83
N LYS A 280 18.06 16.96 -5.03
CA LYS A 280 17.34 17.31 -6.27
C LYS A 280 16.29 16.26 -6.68
N ILE A 281 15.67 15.63 -5.69
CA ILE A 281 14.59 14.68 -5.90
C ILE A 281 13.26 15.44 -5.85
N ASP A 282 12.42 15.18 -6.82
CA ASP A 282 11.06 15.70 -6.89
C ASP A 282 10.18 14.64 -7.58
N ASN A 283 9.51 13.81 -6.80
CA ASN A 283 8.65 12.73 -7.25
C ASN A 283 7.20 13.24 -7.32
N ASP A 284 6.91 13.93 -8.41
CA ASP A 284 5.57 14.46 -8.72
C ASP A 284 4.80 13.48 -9.60
N PRO A 285 3.77 12.80 -9.09
CA PRO A 285 3.01 11.81 -9.87
C PRO A 285 2.25 12.39 -11.07
N LEU A 286 2.01 13.72 -11.10
CA LEU A 286 1.37 14.37 -12.24
C LEU A 286 2.29 14.48 -13.46
N THR A 287 3.61 14.47 -13.23
CA THR A 287 4.61 14.68 -14.28
C THR A 287 5.55 13.50 -14.47
N LYS A 288 5.59 12.58 -13.51
CA LYS A 288 6.43 11.39 -13.54
C LYS A 288 5.57 10.13 -13.54
N ASN A 289 5.92 9.22 -14.42
CA ASN A 289 5.32 7.91 -14.56
C ASN A 289 6.46 6.88 -14.53
N ASN A 290 6.70 6.26 -13.38
CA ASN A 290 7.87 5.41 -13.17
C ASN A 290 7.61 4.30 -12.13
N PHE A 291 8.56 3.38 -12.03
CA PHE A 291 8.47 2.18 -11.18
C PHE A 291 8.26 2.50 -9.69
N GLU A 292 8.96 3.50 -9.14
CA GLU A 292 8.86 3.84 -7.71
C GLU A 292 7.49 4.42 -7.35
N ILE A 293 6.98 5.33 -8.20
CA ILE A 293 5.65 5.89 -7.98
C ILE A 293 4.58 4.82 -8.22
N ALA A 294 4.81 3.91 -9.17
CA ALA A 294 3.91 2.80 -9.43
C ALA A 294 3.81 1.84 -8.23
N GLU A 295 4.92 1.56 -7.53
CA GLU A 295 4.89 0.79 -6.29
C GLU A 295 4.08 1.48 -5.18
N MET A 296 4.25 2.81 -5.02
CA MET A 296 3.44 3.58 -4.08
C MET A 296 1.95 3.48 -4.41
N VAL A 297 1.58 3.70 -5.67
CA VAL A 297 0.17 3.65 -6.12
C VAL A 297 -0.41 2.25 -5.90
N TYR A 298 0.33 1.21 -6.28
CA TYR A 298 -0.05 -0.17 -5.99
C TYR A 298 -0.24 -0.42 -4.49
N THR A 299 0.65 0.09 -3.65
CA THR A 299 0.55 -0.05 -2.19
C THR A 299 -0.69 0.64 -1.65
N LEU A 300 -1.00 1.86 -2.11
CA LEU A 300 -2.22 2.55 -1.69
C LEU A 300 -3.49 1.80 -2.12
N ASP A 301 -3.53 1.25 -3.34
CA ASP A 301 -4.62 0.39 -3.81
C ASP A 301 -4.75 -0.87 -2.92
N TYR A 302 -3.62 -1.52 -2.60
CA TYR A 302 -3.57 -2.70 -1.73
C TYR A 302 -4.10 -2.39 -0.32
N LEU A 303 -3.63 -1.31 0.31
CA LEU A 303 -4.07 -0.89 1.64
C LEU A 303 -5.56 -0.55 1.67
N LYS A 304 -6.08 0.11 0.63
CA LYS A 304 -7.51 0.42 0.49
C LYS A 304 -8.36 -0.85 0.43
N ASN A 305 -7.89 -1.87 -0.29
CA ASN A 305 -8.56 -3.18 -0.37
C ASN A 305 -8.49 -3.95 0.96
N ASN A 306 -7.53 -3.61 1.84
CA ASN A 306 -7.28 -4.25 3.13
C ASN A 306 -7.65 -3.34 4.31
N ASN A 307 -8.85 -2.77 4.31
CA ASN A 307 -9.44 -1.95 5.38
C ASN A 307 -8.77 -0.59 5.64
N GLY A 308 -7.84 -0.15 4.81
CA GLY A 308 -7.19 1.16 4.89
C GLY A 308 -8.12 2.30 4.45
N ILE A 309 -8.07 3.41 5.17
CA ILE A 309 -8.74 4.67 4.85
C ILE A 309 -7.66 5.70 4.52
N ILE A 310 -7.67 6.23 3.30
CA ILE A 310 -6.63 7.14 2.82
C ILE A 310 -7.08 8.59 2.98
N GLY A 311 -6.19 9.42 3.49
CA GLY A 311 -6.33 10.86 3.54
C GLY A 311 -5.07 11.57 3.06
N LEU A 312 -5.17 12.86 2.81
CA LEU A 312 -4.04 13.70 2.44
C LEU A 312 -3.30 14.19 3.68
N HIS A 313 -1.95 14.16 3.63
CA HIS A 313 -1.06 14.75 4.64
C HIS A 313 -0.28 15.91 4.03
N GLY A 314 -0.96 17.06 3.88
CA GLY A 314 -0.46 18.14 3.06
C GLY A 314 -0.43 17.80 1.57
N TYR A 315 0.47 18.44 0.83
CA TYR A 315 0.81 18.14 -0.55
C TYR A 315 2.23 17.59 -0.68
N THR A 316 3.17 18.28 -0.07
CA THR A 316 4.59 17.93 -0.10
C THR A 316 5.17 17.67 1.28
N HIS A 317 4.49 18.10 2.35
CA HIS A 317 5.00 18.08 3.73
C HIS A 317 6.45 18.59 3.80
N GLN A 318 6.74 19.71 3.10
CA GLN A 318 8.10 20.19 2.86
C GLN A 318 8.16 21.71 2.99
N PHE A 319 9.23 22.22 3.60
CA PHE A 319 9.52 23.64 3.74
C PHE A 319 11.01 23.92 3.56
N GLY A 320 11.35 24.93 2.78
CA GLY A 320 12.74 25.32 2.53
C GLY A 320 13.56 24.17 1.93
N ASN A 321 14.69 23.84 2.56
CA ASN A 321 15.57 22.74 2.13
C ASN A 321 15.32 21.41 2.85
N TYR A 322 14.32 21.34 3.75
CA TYR A 322 13.94 20.09 4.37
C TYR A 322 13.31 19.16 3.33
N GLU A 323 13.49 17.86 3.50
CA GLU A 323 12.78 16.89 2.70
C GLU A 323 11.30 16.75 3.13
N SER A 324 10.49 16.12 2.31
CA SER A 324 9.13 15.74 2.67
C SER A 324 9.11 14.91 3.94
N ALA A 325 8.03 15.00 4.71
CA ALA A 325 7.85 14.42 6.04
C ALA A 325 8.65 15.12 7.18
N ALA A 326 9.52 16.08 6.87
CA ALA A 326 10.29 16.82 7.89
C ALA A 326 9.99 18.32 7.92
N GLY A 327 9.35 18.89 6.92
CA GLY A 327 9.13 20.33 6.77
C GLY A 327 7.75 20.79 7.25
N PHE A 328 7.68 21.98 7.82
CA PHE A 328 6.42 22.64 8.18
C PHE A 328 5.81 23.30 6.94
N GLU A 329 4.86 22.65 6.30
CA GLU A 329 4.33 23.07 5.01
C GLU A 329 3.40 24.29 5.07
N PHE A 330 2.76 24.52 6.22
CA PHE A 330 1.71 25.51 6.41
C PHE A 330 1.84 26.28 7.73
N GLY A 331 0.78 26.97 8.11
CA GLY A 331 0.70 27.67 9.39
C GLY A 331 1.60 28.89 9.43
N LYS A 332 2.32 29.08 10.55
CA LYS A 332 3.21 30.23 10.74
C LYS A 332 4.44 30.23 9.82
N PHE A 333 4.82 29.08 9.26
CA PHE A 333 5.94 28.96 8.33
C PHE A 333 5.56 29.37 6.91
N GLU A 334 4.35 29.05 6.49
CA GLU A 334 3.74 29.47 5.22
C GLU A 334 2.31 29.96 5.48
N PRO A 335 2.14 31.23 5.90
CA PRO A 335 0.83 31.76 6.31
C PRO A 335 -0.07 32.16 5.13
N SER A 336 0.44 32.14 3.88
CA SER A 336 -0.33 32.53 2.70
C SER A 336 -1.51 31.60 2.48
N THR A 337 -2.70 32.19 2.42
CA THR A 337 -3.93 31.46 2.08
C THR A 337 -3.97 31.03 0.62
N ASP A 338 -3.35 31.78 -0.27
CA ASP A 338 -3.31 31.45 -1.70
C ASP A 338 -2.37 30.26 -1.95
N VAL A 339 -1.19 30.25 -1.32
CA VAL A 339 -0.26 29.10 -1.39
C VAL A 339 -0.89 27.85 -0.76
N PHE A 340 -1.56 28.01 0.40
CA PHE A 340 -2.28 26.90 1.02
C PHE A 340 -3.33 26.30 0.08
N LYS A 341 -4.16 27.17 -0.51
CA LYS A 341 -5.21 26.74 -1.45
C LYS A 341 -4.61 26.03 -2.67
N GLU A 342 -3.58 26.61 -3.30
CA GLU A 342 -2.91 26.01 -4.46
C GLU A 342 -2.38 24.61 -4.14
N LYS A 343 -1.73 24.42 -2.99
CA LYS A 343 -1.19 23.12 -2.58
C LYS A 343 -2.29 22.09 -2.30
N ILE A 344 -3.39 22.48 -1.65
CA ILE A 344 -4.54 21.59 -1.41
C ILE A 344 -5.17 21.17 -2.74
N GLU A 345 -5.38 22.12 -3.65
CA GLU A 345 -5.92 21.81 -4.98
C GLU A 345 -5.00 20.87 -5.76
N LYS A 346 -3.67 21.05 -5.69
CA LYS A 346 -2.68 20.14 -6.30
C LYS A 346 -2.68 18.76 -5.65
N ALA A 347 -2.83 18.66 -4.34
CA ALA A 347 -2.93 17.38 -3.66
C ALA A 347 -4.18 16.60 -4.10
N ILE A 348 -5.32 17.29 -4.19
CA ILE A 348 -6.59 16.71 -4.68
C ILE A 348 -6.47 16.33 -6.17
N GLU A 349 -5.86 17.18 -7.01
CA GLU A 349 -5.60 16.89 -8.42
C GLU A 349 -4.75 15.61 -8.56
N THR A 350 -3.70 15.48 -7.76
CA THR A 350 -2.84 14.29 -7.75
C THR A 350 -3.61 13.03 -7.37
N ALA A 351 -4.40 13.10 -6.29
CA ALA A 351 -5.24 11.99 -5.86
C ALA A 351 -6.25 11.59 -6.95
N SER A 352 -6.91 12.58 -7.56
CA SER A 352 -7.86 12.35 -8.66
C SER A 352 -7.18 11.77 -9.91
N TYR A 353 -6.00 12.29 -10.29
CA TYR A 353 -5.23 11.79 -11.44
C TYR A 353 -4.84 10.31 -11.25
N LEU A 354 -4.43 9.94 -10.04
CA LEU A 354 -4.07 8.59 -9.66
C LEU A 354 -5.28 7.73 -9.31
N ASP A 355 -6.49 8.30 -9.27
CA ASP A 355 -7.71 7.61 -8.84
C ASP A 355 -7.59 6.97 -7.44
N ILE A 356 -7.01 7.73 -6.53
CA ILE A 356 -6.90 7.37 -5.11
C ILE A 356 -8.02 8.10 -4.35
N PRO A 357 -9.00 7.38 -3.76
CA PRO A 357 -10.07 8.01 -3.00
C PRO A 357 -9.52 8.60 -1.69
N ILE A 358 -9.94 9.84 -1.38
CA ILE A 358 -9.51 10.58 -0.19
C ILE A 358 -10.69 10.79 0.73
N ASP A 359 -10.57 10.33 1.97
CA ASP A 359 -11.62 10.37 2.97
C ASP A 359 -11.41 11.46 4.03
N PHE A 360 -10.16 11.94 4.25
CA PHE A 360 -9.84 12.97 5.22
C PHE A 360 -8.63 13.82 4.80
N PHE A 361 -8.45 14.93 5.49
CA PHE A 361 -7.24 15.76 5.42
C PHE A 361 -6.58 15.86 6.80
N GLU A 362 -5.29 15.70 6.84
CA GLU A 362 -4.44 15.97 7.99
C GLU A 362 -3.42 17.05 7.64
N VAL A 363 -3.37 18.09 8.45
CA VAL A 363 -2.36 19.12 8.24
C VAL A 363 -1.03 18.71 8.89
N PRO A 364 0.10 18.79 8.14
CA PRO A 364 1.43 18.48 8.67
C PRO A 364 1.76 19.20 9.98
N HIS A 365 2.24 18.44 10.97
CA HIS A 365 2.59 18.94 12.30
C HIS A 365 1.45 19.69 13.04
N TYR A 366 0.21 19.59 12.58
CA TYR A 366 -0.94 20.37 13.06
C TYR A 366 -0.73 21.89 12.97
N GLU A 367 0.20 22.34 12.10
CA GLU A 367 0.49 23.76 11.88
C GLU A 367 -0.39 24.34 10.79
N ILE A 368 -1.39 25.12 11.18
CA ILE A 368 -2.37 25.75 10.29
C ILE A 368 -2.85 27.07 10.90
N THR A 369 -3.12 28.08 10.07
CA THR A 369 -3.76 29.32 10.54
C THR A 369 -5.30 29.19 10.54
N PRO A 370 -6.01 30.02 11.32
CA PRO A 370 -7.49 30.04 11.29
C PRO A 370 -8.07 30.29 9.88
N GLU A 371 -7.39 31.14 9.08
CA GLU A 371 -7.81 31.44 7.71
C GLU A 371 -7.61 30.24 6.78
N GLN A 372 -6.50 29.52 6.95
CA GLN A 372 -6.24 28.27 6.22
C GLN A 372 -7.24 27.18 6.62
N ASN A 373 -7.61 27.06 7.91
CA ASN A 373 -8.66 26.14 8.36
C ASN A 373 -9.99 26.38 7.61
N LYS A 374 -10.42 27.64 7.49
CA LYS A 374 -11.63 28.00 6.74
C LYS A 374 -11.56 27.63 5.25
N ILE A 375 -10.35 27.54 4.70
CA ILE A 375 -10.16 27.06 3.33
C ILE A 375 -10.23 25.53 3.32
N ALA A 376 -9.53 24.83 4.22
CA ALA A 376 -9.55 23.36 4.31
C ALA A 376 -10.98 22.82 4.44
N GLU A 377 -11.83 23.47 5.24
CA GLU A 377 -13.24 23.12 5.43
C GLU A 377 -14.09 23.20 4.15
N LYS A 378 -13.65 23.91 3.12
CA LYS A 378 -14.35 23.95 1.82
C LYS A 378 -14.10 22.70 0.98
N TYR A 379 -13.01 22.01 1.23
CA TYR A 379 -12.58 20.83 0.47
C TYR A 379 -12.83 19.52 1.21
N PHE A 380 -12.74 19.54 2.55
CA PHE A 380 -12.77 18.32 3.37
C PHE A 380 -13.87 18.35 4.43
N LYS A 381 -14.62 17.26 4.52
CA LYS A 381 -15.59 17.06 5.60
C LYS A 381 -14.93 16.58 6.88
N ILE A 382 -13.83 15.83 6.78
CA ILE A 382 -13.08 15.28 7.90
C ILE A 382 -11.70 15.90 7.93
N LEU A 383 -11.39 16.58 9.03
CA LEU A 383 -10.13 17.23 9.33
C LEU A 383 -9.49 16.47 10.50
N TYR A 384 -8.51 15.62 10.21
CA TYR A 384 -7.97 14.69 11.20
C TYR A 384 -6.83 15.34 12.02
N TYR A 385 -7.16 16.45 12.66
CA TYR A 385 -6.34 17.20 13.62
C TYR A 385 -7.27 18.00 14.56
N PRO A 386 -6.78 18.43 15.76
CA PRO A 386 -7.59 19.18 16.68
C PRO A 386 -7.95 20.56 16.10
N PHE A 387 -9.19 20.99 16.35
CA PHE A 387 -9.57 22.36 16.06
C PHE A 387 -8.73 23.33 16.91
N ASN A 388 -8.03 24.23 16.26
CA ASN A 388 -7.12 25.16 16.90
C ASN A 388 -7.38 26.60 16.41
N ASP A 389 -8.29 27.31 17.09
CA ASP A 389 -8.49 28.73 16.89
C ASP A 389 -8.30 29.48 18.21
N TYR A 390 -7.53 30.58 18.14
CA TYR A 390 -7.21 31.44 19.29
C TYR A 390 -8.42 32.27 19.74
N GLY A 391 -9.47 31.71 20.14
CA GLY A 391 -10.65 32.43 20.59
C GLY A 391 -11.85 31.56 20.97
N VAL A 392 -11.71 30.27 20.69
CA VAL A 392 -12.71 29.27 21.06
C VAL A 392 -12.20 28.50 22.28
N ASP A 393 -13.09 28.20 23.22
CA ASP A 393 -12.79 27.36 24.38
C ASP A 393 -12.07 26.07 23.94
N LYS A 394 -11.09 25.65 24.75
CA LYS A 394 -10.27 24.45 24.46
C LYS A 394 -11.13 23.31 23.97
N ALA A 395 -10.80 22.85 22.76
CA ALA A 395 -11.42 21.67 22.19
C ALA A 395 -11.41 20.49 23.16
N ASP A 396 -12.53 19.81 23.31
CA ASP A 396 -12.57 18.53 24.00
C ASP A 396 -11.90 17.48 23.10
N LEU A 397 -10.63 17.20 23.37
CA LEU A 397 -9.84 16.26 22.57
C LEU A 397 -10.34 14.81 22.63
N LYS A 398 -11.28 14.51 23.53
CA LYS A 398 -11.80 13.14 23.74
C LYS A 398 -13.03 12.82 22.88
N LYS A 399 -13.42 13.69 21.98
CA LYS A 399 -14.54 13.49 21.05
C LYS A 399 -14.36 14.29 19.75
N PRO A 400 -15.00 13.85 18.65
CA PRO A 400 -15.07 14.63 17.44
C PRO A 400 -15.73 15.98 17.69
N GLN A 401 -15.25 17.03 17.02
CA GLN A 401 -15.77 18.38 17.15
C GLN A 401 -16.22 18.94 15.81
N LEU A 402 -17.48 19.36 15.71
CA LEU A 402 -17.94 20.10 14.53
C LEU A 402 -17.28 21.48 14.47
N SER A 403 -16.94 21.90 13.25
CA SER A 403 -16.43 23.23 13.01
C SER A 403 -17.42 24.30 13.48
N PRO A 404 -16.99 25.29 14.27
CA PRO A 404 -17.83 26.43 14.61
C PRO A 404 -18.04 27.41 13.44
N TYR A 405 -17.30 27.26 12.32
CA TYR A 405 -17.42 28.13 11.16
C TYR A 405 -18.52 27.69 10.19
N ASN A 406 -18.66 26.37 9.96
CA ASN A 406 -19.58 25.85 8.96
C ASN A 406 -20.57 24.80 9.49
N ASN A 407 -20.43 24.33 10.73
CA ASN A 407 -21.24 23.27 11.37
C ASN A 407 -21.36 21.98 10.52
N SER A 408 -20.37 21.69 9.71
CA SER A 408 -20.39 20.60 8.73
C SER A 408 -19.08 19.80 8.74
N SER A 409 -17.94 20.47 8.79
CA SER A 409 -16.64 19.81 8.87
C SER A 409 -16.40 19.29 10.28
N LEU A 410 -15.84 18.08 10.37
CA LEU A 410 -15.58 17.38 11.62
C LEU A 410 -14.08 17.34 11.90
N TYR A 411 -13.67 17.89 13.03
CA TYR A 411 -12.30 17.83 13.54
C TYR A 411 -12.13 16.62 14.44
N ILE A 412 -11.08 15.84 14.16
CA ILE A 412 -10.74 14.62 14.90
C ILE A 412 -9.37 14.80 15.52
N SER A 413 -9.31 14.89 16.84
CA SER A 413 -8.06 14.99 17.58
C SER A 413 -7.43 13.64 17.85
N THR A 414 -6.20 13.65 18.37
CA THR A 414 -5.41 12.46 18.68
C THR A 414 -5.06 12.43 20.18
N PRO A 415 -6.02 12.12 21.06
CA PRO A 415 -5.84 12.24 22.51
C PRO A 415 -4.85 11.23 23.11
N LEU A 416 -4.57 10.11 22.44
CA LEU A 416 -3.54 9.16 22.83
C LEU A 416 -2.15 9.53 22.34
N ASP A 417 -2.07 10.63 21.53
CA ASP A 417 -0.82 11.24 21.08
C ASP A 417 0.05 10.30 20.21
N TYR A 418 1.29 10.66 19.98
CA TYR A 418 2.27 10.05 19.12
C TYR A 418 3.03 8.91 19.81
N ILE A 419 3.31 7.83 19.08
CA ILE A 419 4.29 6.82 19.49
C ILE A 419 5.65 7.23 18.94
N ALA A 420 6.48 7.80 19.81
CA ALA A 420 7.76 8.38 19.42
C ALA A 420 8.84 7.32 19.29
N GLU A 421 9.67 7.45 18.26
CA GLU A 421 10.85 6.63 18.02
C GLU A 421 11.81 6.66 19.23
N GLY A 422 12.27 5.46 19.65
CA GLY A 422 13.14 5.26 20.82
C GLY A 422 12.42 5.42 22.17
N LYS A 423 11.09 5.63 22.18
CA LYS A 423 10.25 5.72 23.38
C LYS A 423 8.98 4.88 23.28
N GLU A 424 8.97 3.89 22.43
CA GLU A 424 7.78 3.10 22.08
C GLU A 424 7.16 2.47 23.33
N ASP A 425 7.96 1.83 24.17
CA ASP A 425 7.50 1.21 25.42
C ASP A 425 6.89 2.23 26.39
N ILE A 426 7.49 3.40 26.50
CA ILE A 426 6.98 4.48 27.36
C ILE A 426 5.64 4.98 26.83
N CYS A 427 5.50 5.11 25.50
CA CYS A 427 4.26 5.54 24.85
C CYS A 427 3.16 4.48 25.00
N LEU A 428 3.47 3.21 24.79
CA LEU A 428 2.54 2.10 24.97
C LEU A 428 2.07 1.99 26.44
N ASP A 429 2.98 2.15 27.39
CA ASP A 429 2.67 2.18 28.82
C ASP A 429 1.77 3.36 29.20
N ARG A 430 1.98 4.53 28.61
CA ARG A 430 1.12 5.70 28.78
C ARG A 430 -0.29 5.42 28.25
N ILE A 431 -0.41 4.83 27.05
CA ILE A 431 -1.69 4.47 26.46
C ILE A 431 -2.41 3.43 27.32
N LYS A 432 -1.71 2.40 27.77
CA LYS A 432 -2.28 1.37 28.63
C LYS A 432 -2.85 1.92 29.94
N LYS A 433 -2.22 2.95 30.51
CA LYS A 433 -2.61 3.60 31.78
C LYS A 433 -3.55 4.79 31.58
N SER A 434 -3.92 5.11 30.31
CA SER A 434 -4.79 6.25 30.05
C SER A 434 -6.21 6.01 30.59
N ASP A 435 -6.79 7.06 31.14
CA ASP A 435 -8.20 7.11 31.59
C ASP A 435 -9.13 7.71 30.50
N ILE A 436 -8.67 7.70 29.24
CA ILE A 436 -9.42 8.27 28.12
C ILE A 436 -10.68 7.43 27.90
N SER A 437 -11.82 8.06 28.17
CA SER A 437 -13.15 7.57 27.82
C SER A 437 -13.65 8.32 26.59
N ASN A 438 -14.40 7.68 25.73
CA ASN A 438 -15.05 8.12 24.50
C ASN A 438 -14.22 7.86 23.23
N MET A 439 -13.15 8.61 22.96
CA MET A 439 -12.33 8.44 21.77
C MET A 439 -10.85 8.37 22.12
N GLY A 440 -10.20 7.26 21.73
CA GLY A 440 -8.76 7.04 21.79
C GLY A 440 -8.20 6.99 20.36
N SER A 441 -7.69 8.11 19.87
CA SER A 441 -6.97 8.20 18.59
C SER A 441 -5.47 8.27 18.85
N VAL A 442 -4.69 7.50 18.11
CA VAL A 442 -3.23 7.39 18.19
C VAL A 442 -2.63 7.40 16.79
N PHE A 443 -1.43 7.95 16.66
CA PHE A 443 -0.69 7.88 15.41
C PHE A 443 0.76 7.45 15.61
N PHE A 444 1.33 6.91 14.55
CA PHE A 444 2.76 6.60 14.50
C PHE A 444 3.25 6.47 13.04
N HIS A 445 4.57 6.51 12.89
CA HIS A 445 5.20 6.31 11.59
C HIS A 445 5.39 4.81 11.33
N PRO A 446 4.92 4.26 10.19
CA PRO A 446 5.04 2.83 9.89
C PRO A 446 6.48 2.30 9.91
N SER A 447 7.46 3.18 9.67
CA SER A 447 8.90 2.83 9.74
C SER A 447 9.33 2.25 11.08
N LEU A 448 8.61 2.52 12.18
CA LEU A 448 8.87 1.92 13.49
C LEU A 448 8.67 0.39 13.49
N GLU A 449 7.91 -0.15 12.55
CA GLU A 449 7.70 -1.59 12.40
C GLU A 449 8.84 -2.29 11.63
N ASN A 450 9.71 -1.55 10.93
CA ASN A 450 10.78 -2.13 10.11
C ASN A 450 11.70 -3.08 10.89
N ALA A 451 11.95 -2.80 12.18
CA ALA A 451 12.77 -3.65 13.04
C ALA A 451 12.09 -5.00 13.42
N PHE A 452 10.78 -5.12 13.19
CA PHE A 452 9.97 -6.27 13.54
C PHE A 452 9.54 -7.10 12.33
N ILE A 453 9.84 -6.62 11.11
CA ILE A 453 9.54 -7.31 9.85
C ILE A 453 10.85 -7.80 9.25
N SER A 454 10.94 -9.10 9.00
CA SER A 454 12.06 -9.72 8.31
C SER A 454 11.60 -10.28 6.99
N LEU A 455 12.15 -9.74 5.90
CA LEU A 455 11.87 -10.20 4.56
C LEU A 455 12.80 -11.36 4.21
N ASN A 456 12.25 -12.46 3.77
CA ASN A 456 12.93 -13.71 3.52
C ASN A 456 12.51 -14.30 2.16
N GLU A 457 13.10 -15.43 1.82
CA GLU A 457 12.60 -16.35 0.81
C GLU A 457 12.17 -17.63 1.53
N ASP A 458 11.12 -18.27 1.05
CA ASP A 458 10.70 -19.57 1.55
C ASP A 458 11.60 -20.71 1.01
N SER A 459 11.24 -21.95 1.31
CA SER A 459 12.02 -23.14 0.86
C SER A 459 12.12 -23.28 -0.65
N ASP A 460 11.19 -22.67 -1.39
CA ASP A 460 11.12 -22.73 -2.85
C ASP A 460 11.75 -21.49 -3.51
N GLY A 461 12.30 -20.57 -2.69
CA GLY A 461 12.92 -19.33 -3.14
C GLY A 461 11.94 -18.21 -3.48
N TYR A 462 10.68 -18.34 -3.05
CA TYR A 462 9.66 -17.29 -3.27
C TYR A 462 9.69 -16.24 -2.15
N PRO A 463 9.28 -14.99 -2.44
CA PRO A 463 9.26 -13.96 -1.43
C PRO A 463 8.34 -14.34 -0.27
N SER A 464 8.85 -14.16 0.95
CA SER A 464 8.15 -14.43 2.20
C SER A 464 8.58 -13.44 3.27
N PHE A 465 7.87 -13.42 4.40
CA PHE A 465 8.20 -12.54 5.52
C PHE A 465 7.92 -13.21 6.86
N ASN A 466 8.50 -12.62 7.91
CA ASN A 466 8.12 -12.87 9.28
C ASN A 466 7.85 -11.54 9.97
N TYR A 467 6.67 -11.39 10.57
CA TYR A 467 6.27 -10.21 11.32
C TYR A 467 6.12 -10.57 12.80
N ALA A 468 7.04 -10.07 13.61
CA ALA A 468 7.19 -10.45 15.01
C ALA A 468 5.94 -10.11 15.85
N ASP A 469 5.56 -11.01 16.77
CA ASP A 469 4.39 -10.83 17.63
C ASP A 469 4.53 -9.74 18.68
N ASN A 470 5.77 -9.39 19.02
CA ASN A 470 6.08 -8.30 19.95
C ASN A 470 6.25 -6.94 19.28
N SER A 471 5.81 -6.79 18.03
CA SER A 471 5.87 -5.52 17.31
C SER A 471 5.05 -4.42 17.99
N ILE A 472 5.38 -3.18 17.69
CA ILE A 472 4.75 -2.01 18.32
C ILE A 472 3.26 -2.00 17.99
N LEU A 473 2.88 -2.19 16.72
CA LEU A 473 1.50 -2.18 16.28
C LEU A 473 0.67 -3.30 16.91
N LYS A 474 1.19 -4.54 16.92
CA LYS A 474 0.47 -5.68 17.51
C LYS A 474 0.22 -5.46 19.00
N ARG A 475 1.19 -4.91 19.71
CA ARG A 475 1.06 -4.52 21.13
C ARG A 475 0.07 -3.37 21.32
N LEU A 476 0.12 -2.34 20.46
CA LEU A 476 -0.83 -1.23 20.48
C LEU A 476 -2.27 -1.71 20.29
N VAL A 477 -2.51 -2.53 19.28
CA VAL A 477 -3.84 -3.12 18.99
C VAL A 477 -4.36 -3.89 20.21
N THR A 478 -3.48 -4.69 20.84
CA THR A 478 -3.83 -5.44 22.06
C THR A 478 -4.22 -4.49 23.20
N ILE A 479 -3.43 -3.44 23.45
CA ILE A 479 -3.70 -2.47 24.51
C ILE A 479 -5.02 -1.72 24.27
N LEU A 480 -5.29 -1.32 23.04
CA LEU A 480 -6.54 -0.63 22.71
C LEU A 480 -7.75 -1.55 22.95
N LYS A 481 -7.67 -2.82 22.51
CA LYS A 481 -8.73 -3.81 22.75
C LYS A 481 -8.93 -4.09 24.27
N GLU A 482 -7.86 -4.26 25.04
CA GLU A 482 -7.90 -4.45 26.49
C GLU A 482 -8.51 -3.25 27.21
N ASN A 483 -8.25 -2.04 26.75
CA ASN A 483 -8.85 -0.81 27.27
C ASN A 483 -10.32 -0.60 26.82
N GLY A 484 -10.89 -1.53 26.05
CA GLY A 484 -12.29 -1.50 25.62
C GLY A 484 -12.59 -0.60 24.45
N PHE A 485 -11.58 -0.19 23.66
CA PHE A 485 -11.78 0.56 22.44
C PHE A 485 -12.22 -0.36 21.29
N LYS A 486 -13.32 0.02 20.62
CA LYS A 486 -13.70 -0.51 19.33
C LYS A 486 -12.99 0.33 18.27
N ILE A 487 -12.04 -0.28 17.57
CA ILE A 487 -11.33 0.41 16.48
C ILE A 487 -12.28 0.53 15.29
N THR A 488 -12.42 1.72 14.76
CA THR A 488 -13.41 2.06 13.73
C THR A 488 -12.82 3.01 12.67
N LYS A 489 -13.58 3.28 11.63
CA LYS A 489 -13.22 4.23 10.57
C LYS A 489 -13.57 5.65 10.99
N VAL A 490 -12.71 6.60 10.64
CA VAL A 490 -12.98 8.03 10.85
C VAL A 490 -14.24 8.50 10.10
N THR A 491 -14.59 7.81 9.02
CA THR A 491 -15.79 8.08 8.21
C THR A 491 -17.09 7.60 8.85
N GLU A 492 -17.02 6.89 9.96
CA GLU A 492 -18.19 6.38 10.71
C GLU A 492 -18.50 7.24 11.95
N LEU A 493 -17.77 8.34 12.16
CA LEU A 493 -17.97 9.29 13.24
C LEU A 493 -18.93 10.42 12.81
#